data_d0745eab26ea2133abc3d8733bd7d0d6
#
_entry.id   d0745eab26ea2133abc3d8733bd7d0d6
#
_cell.length_a   1.000
_cell.length_b   1.000
_cell.length_c   1.000
_cell.angle_alpha   90.00
_cell.angle_beta   90.00
_cell.angle_gamma   90.00
#
_symmetry.space_group_name_H-M   'P 1'
#
loop_
_entity.id
_entity.type
_entity.pdbx_description
1 polymer ?
#
loop_
_entity_poly.entity_id
_entity_poly.type
_entity_poly.pdbx_seq_one_letter_code
_entity_poly.pdbx_strand_id
1 'polypeptide(L)'
;LIPAAWDAEPQPFFGGLISPQAAEQVYHAWQEHEARGGKTLLAPRLLAAGTSLLTPGIIEMTAVGNVPDEEVFGPLLCVWRYDDFDDAITLANNTRYGLACGLVSPQREKFDRLLLEARAGIVNWNKPLTGAASTAPFGGVGASGNHRASAWYAADYCAWPMASLETADLSLPQSLSPGLSHLREEQP
;
A
#
# COMPACT_ATOMS: atom_id res chain seq x y z
N LEU A 1 18.27 -18.08 4.84
CA LEU A 1 16.91 -18.47 5.24
C LEU A 1 16.42 -19.59 4.32
N ILE A 2 15.98 -20.69 4.89
CA ILE A 2 15.45 -21.83 4.15
C ILE A 2 13.98 -21.97 4.56
N PRO A 3 13.03 -21.92 3.60
CA PRO A 3 11.63 -22.19 3.90
C PRO A 3 11.42 -23.67 4.16
N ALA A 4 10.47 -23.98 5.02
CA ALA A 4 10.08 -25.35 5.31
C ALA A 4 8.56 -25.44 5.58
N ALA A 5 8.03 -26.65 5.79
CA ALA A 5 6.67 -26.84 6.21
C ALA A 5 6.41 -26.17 7.58
N TRP A 6 5.17 -25.74 7.82
CA TRP A 6 4.79 -25.01 9.03
C TRP A 6 5.00 -25.82 10.33
N ASP A 7 5.02 -27.14 10.21
CA ASP A 7 5.22 -28.11 11.31
C ASP A 7 6.66 -28.65 11.41
N ALA A 8 7.59 -28.08 10.64
CA ALA A 8 8.99 -28.50 10.68
C ALA A 8 9.69 -28.05 11.98
N GLU A 9 10.61 -28.90 12.45
CA GLU A 9 11.47 -28.60 13.59
C GLU A 9 12.95 -28.51 13.16
N PRO A 10 13.67 -27.43 13.53
CA PRO A 10 13.20 -26.26 14.24
C PRO A 10 12.24 -25.41 13.39
N GLN A 11 11.39 -24.64 14.05
CA GLN A 11 10.41 -23.79 13.36
C GLN A 11 11.08 -22.91 12.31
N PRO A 12 10.63 -22.94 11.03
CA PRO A 12 11.23 -22.11 9.99
C PRO A 12 10.86 -20.64 10.16
N PHE A 13 11.69 -19.74 9.63
CA PHE A 13 11.38 -18.31 9.61
C PHE A 13 10.17 -17.99 8.73
N PHE A 14 9.97 -18.73 7.65
CA PHE A 14 8.81 -18.63 6.77
C PHE A 14 8.54 -19.97 6.08
N GLY A 15 7.31 -20.18 5.64
CA GLY A 15 6.87 -21.37 4.94
C GLY A 15 6.97 -21.27 3.42
N GLY A 16 6.26 -22.14 2.73
CA GLY A 16 6.09 -22.09 1.28
C GLY A 16 5.15 -20.97 0.85
N LEU A 17 5.19 -20.63 -0.45
CA LEU A 17 4.21 -19.75 -1.07
C LEU A 17 2.82 -20.45 -1.12
N ILE A 18 1.82 -19.69 -1.55
CA ILE A 18 0.43 -20.18 -1.58
C ILE A 18 0.24 -21.43 -2.47
N SER A 19 1.08 -21.58 -3.49
CA SER A 19 1.04 -22.74 -4.40
C SER A 19 2.40 -22.97 -5.06
N PRO A 20 2.66 -24.16 -5.64
CA PRO A 20 3.84 -24.39 -6.47
C PRO A 20 3.92 -23.43 -7.66
N GLN A 21 2.81 -23.11 -8.29
CA GLN A 21 2.75 -22.17 -9.42
C GLN A 21 3.18 -20.76 -8.99
N ALA A 22 2.79 -20.31 -7.78
CA ALA A 22 3.25 -19.04 -7.24
C ALA A 22 4.78 -19.03 -7.04
N ALA A 23 5.36 -20.14 -6.57
CA ALA A 23 6.81 -20.25 -6.43
C ALA A 23 7.54 -20.20 -7.79
N GLU A 24 7.00 -20.89 -8.79
CA GLU A 24 7.52 -20.84 -10.16
C GLU A 24 7.42 -19.44 -10.76
N GLN A 25 6.30 -18.72 -10.57
CA GLN A 25 6.14 -17.35 -11.05
C GLN A 25 7.19 -16.40 -10.45
N VAL A 26 7.47 -16.49 -9.16
CA VAL A 26 8.52 -15.68 -8.52
C VAL A 26 9.91 -16.05 -9.06
N TYR A 27 10.17 -17.34 -9.26
CA TYR A 27 11.42 -17.80 -9.83
C TYR A 27 11.61 -17.29 -11.26
N HIS A 28 10.57 -17.34 -12.10
CA HIS A 28 10.58 -16.77 -13.44
C HIS A 28 10.76 -15.26 -13.45
N ALA A 29 10.09 -14.53 -12.57
CA ALA A 29 10.28 -13.09 -12.45
C ALA A 29 11.74 -12.73 -12.13
N TRP A 30 12.41 -13.49 -11.26
CA TRP A 30 13.85 -13.32 -11.04
C TRP A 30 14.66 -13.56 -12.32
N GLN A 31 14.40 -14.64 -13.08
CA GLN A 31 15.09 -14.92 -14.33
C GLN A 31 14.87 -13.82 -15.37
N GLU A 32 13.67 -13.29 -15.47
CA GLU A 32 13.36 -12.17 -16.36
C GLU A 32 14.11 -10.90 -15.98
N HIS A 33 14.19 -10.58 -14.68
CA HIS A 33 14.98 -9.45 -14.20
C HIS A 33 16.47 -9.63 -14.50
N GLU A 34 17.02 -10.83 -14.34
CA GLU A 34 18.41 -11.15 -14.70
C GLU A 34 18.63 -11.02 -16.21
N ALA A 35 17.74 -11.53 -17.04
CA ALA A 35 17.79 -11.42 -18.49
C ALA A 35 17.72 -9.96 -18.99
N ARG A 36 17.07 -9.08 -18.24
CA ARG A 36 17.03 -7.62 -18.52
C ARG A 36 18.30 -6.88 -18.09
N GLY A 37 19.26 -7.56 -17.49
CA GLY A 37 20.52 -6.99 -17.03
C GLY A 37 20.61 -6.75 -15.52
N GLY A 38 19.64 -7.24 -14.75
CA GLY A 38 19.69 -7.24 -13.29
C GLY A 38 20.86 -8.07 -12.78
N LYS A 39 21.54 -7.57 -11.75
CA LYS A 39 22.67 -8.27 -11.12
C LYS A 39 22.17 -9.08 -9.94
N THR A 40 22.17 -10.40 -10.06
CA THR A 40 21.83 -11.31 -8.96
C THR A 40 22.84 -11.20 -7.83
N LEU A 41 22.38 -10.79 -6.65
CA LEU A 41 23.16 -10.76 -5.40
C LEU A 41 22.93 -12.04 -4.58
N LEU A 42 21.73 -12.58 -4.62
CA LEU A 42 21.35 -13.86 -4.03
C LEU A 42 20.34 -14.55 -4.97
N ALA A 43 20.73 -15.69 -5.52
CA ALA A 43 19.82 -16.44 -6.39
C ALA A 43 18.77 -17.20 -5.58
N PRO A 44 17.48 -17.06 -5.90
CA PRO A 44 16.44 -17.90 -5.30
C PRO A 44 16.58 -19.34 -5.84
N ARG A 45 16.09 -20.31 -5.06
CA ARG A 45 16.12 -21.73 -5.44
C ARG A 45 14.80 -22.40 -5.08
N LEU A 46 14.19 -23.08 -6.05
CA LEU A 46 13.12 -24.02 -5.78
C LEU A 46 13.73 -25.25 -5.08
N LEU A 47 13.29 -25.55 -3.86
CA LEU A 47 13.90 -26.59 -3.04
C LEU A 47 13.51 -27.99 -3.49
N ALA A 48 12.29 -28.15 -4.03
CA ALA A 48 11.84 -29.40 -4.61
C ALA A 48 10.83 -29.14 -5.74
N ALA A 49 10.87 -29.93 -6.79
CA ALA A 49 9.92 -29.81 -7.88
C ALA A 49 8.48 -30.05 -7.41
N GLY A 50 7.55 -29.24 -7.89
CA GLY A 50 6.13 -29.33 -7.56
C GLY A 50 5.79 -28.91 -6.13
N THR A 51 6.72 -28.26 -5.41
CA THR A 51 6.46 -27.68 -4.08
C THR A 51 6.44 -26.16 -4.14
N SER A 52 5.85 -25.55 -3.11
CA SER A 52 5.79 -24.10 -2.95
C SER A 52 7.01 -23.52 -2.23
N LEU A 53 8.07 -24.32 -2.00
CA LEU A 53 9.23 -23.96 -1.22
C LEU A 53 10.29 -23.27 -2.11
N LEU A 54 10.38 -21.93 -2.01
CA LEU A 54 11.33 -21.10 -2.72
C LEU A 54 12.20 -20.33 -1.72
N THR A 55 13.53 -20.41 -1.85
CA THR A 55 14.43 -19.60 -1.03
C THR A 55 14.37 -18.12 -1.43
N PRO A 56 14.69 -17.17 -0.54
CA PRO A 56 14.74 -15.76 -0.89
C PRO A 56 15.76 -15.48 -2.00
N GLY A 57 15.43 -14.50 -2.84
CA GLY A 57 16.32 -13.92 -3.84
C GLY A 57 16.55 -12.44 -3.60
N ILE A 58 17.70 -11.94 -4.05
CA ILE A 58 18.04 -10.51 -4.07
C ILE A 58 18.65 -10.18 -5.41
N ILE A 59 18.11 -9.20 -6.10
CA ILE A 59 18.60 -8.74 -7.39
C ILE A 59 18.74 -7.22 -7.42
N GLU A 60 19.88 -6.74 -7.87
CA GLU A 60 20.15 -5.32 -8.06
C GLU A 60 19.73 -4.88 -9.47
N MET A 61 18.88 -3.88 -9.52
CA MET A 61 18.22 -3.40 -10.73
C MET A 61 18.66 -2.00 -11.15
N THR A 62 19.68 -1.42 -10.51
CA THR A 62 20.12 -0.02 -10.71
C THR A 62 20.44 0.31 -12.16
N ALA A 63 21.07 -0.62 -12.89
CA ALA A 63 21.45 -0.43 -14.27
C ALA A 63 20.36 -0.83 -15.29
N VAL A 64 19.22 -1.32 -14.82
CA VAL A 64 18.15 -1.82 -15.69
C VAL A 64 17.15 -0.70 -15.98
N GLY A 65 17.08 -0.30 -17.25
CA GLY A 65 16.00 0.56 -17.73
C GLY A 65 14.69 -0.22 -17.91
N ASN A 66 13.55 0.45 -17.87
CA ASN A 66 12.22 -0.11 -18.15
C ASN A 66 11.91 -1.42 -17.39
N VAL A 67 12.04 -1.39 -16.08
CA VAL A 67 11.55 -2.47 -15.22
C VAL A 67 10.02 -2.43 -15.23
N PRO A 68 9.33 -3.57 -15.49
CA PRO A 68 7.89 -3.62 -15.38
C PRO A 68 7.41 -3.19 -14.00
N ASP A 69 6.42 -2.31 -13.94
CA ASP A 69 5.80 -1.88 -12.68
C ASP A 69 4.74 -2.90 -12.26
N GLU A 70 5.22 -4.09 -11.91
CA GLU A 70 4.42 -5.24 -11.49
C GLU A 70 4.96 -5.78 -10.17
N GLU A 71 4.05 -6.07 -9.23
CA GLU A 71 4.41 -6.61 -7.94
C GLU A 71 4.67 -8.13 -8.05
N VAL A 72 5.82 -8.56 -7.56
CA VAL A 72 6.18 -9.99 -7.45
C VAL A 72 5.78 -10.48 -6.06
N PHE A 73 4.70 -11.27 -5.99
CA PHE A 73 4.18 -11.80 -4.73
C PHE A 73 5.03 -12.97 -4.21
N GLY A 74 6.19 -12.68 -3.63
CA GLY A 74 7.05 -13.70 -3.07
C GLY A 74 8.39 -13.15 -2.54
N PRO A 75 9.30 -14.03 -2.09
CA PRO A 75 10.51 -13.65 -1.41
C PRO A 75 11.63 -13.20 -2.37
N LEU A 76 11.33 -12.26 -3.26
CA LEU A 76 12.29 -11.63 -4.15
C LEU A 76 12.41 -10.14 -3.81
N LEU A 77 13.62 -9.72 -3.43
CA LEU A 77 13.95 -8.33 -3.16
C LEU A 77 14.66 -7.71 -4.35
N CYS A 78 14.04 -6.71 -4.98
CA CYS A 78 14.68 -5.86 -5.97
C CYS A 78 15.32 -4.66 -5.29
N VAL A 79 16.55 -4.33 -5.64
CA VAL A 79 17.35 -3.27 -5.00
C VAL A 79 17.79 -2.27 -6.06
N TRP A 80 17.57 -1.00 -5.81
CA TRP A 80 18.12 0.11 -6.59
C TRP A 80 19.05 0.94 -5.70
N ARG A 81 20.20 1.29 -6.20
CA ARG A 81 21.12 2.24 -5.54
C ARG A 81 20.81 3.64 -6.00
N TYR A 82 20.99 4.58 -5.14
CA TYR A 82 20.82 6.00 -5.42
C TYR A 82 22.00 6.78 -4.85
N ASP A 83 22.30 7.94 -5.43
CA ASP A 83 23.42 8.79 -5.01
C ASP A 83 22.96 9.87 -4.04
N ASP A 84 21.78 10.43 -4.24
CA ASP A 84 21.20 11.42 -3.34
C ASP A 84 19.76 11.07 -2.91
N PHE A 85 19.26 11.79 -1.92
CA PHE A 85 17.95 11.49 -1.33
C PHE A 85 16.77 11.91 -2.22
N ASP A 86 16.99 12.86 -3.14
CA ASP A 86 15.99 13.27 -4.13
C ASP A 86 15.72 12.16 -5.13
N ASP A 87 16.79 11.51 -5.57
CA ASP A 87 16.70 10.31 -6.42
C ASP A 87 15.96 9.18 -5.70
N ALA A 88 16.25 8.96 -4.42
CA ALA A 88 15.57 7.92 -3.64
C ALA A 88 14.05 8.16 -3.57
N ILE A 89 13.61 9.39 -3.34
CA ILE A 89 12.19 9.76 -3.30
C ILE A 89 11.56 9.60 -4.69
N THR A 90 12.27 10.02 -5.73
CA THR A 90 11.81 9.89 -7.12
C THR A 90 11.64 8.42 -7.49
N LEU A 91 12.60 7.56 -7.18
CA LEU A 91 12.52 6.13 -7.40
C LEU A 91 11.37 5.48 -6.60
N ALA A 92 11.21 5.84 -5.33
CA ALA A 92 10.14 5.31 -4.49
C ALA A 92 8.74 5.68 -5.01
N ASN A 93 8.60 6.84 -5.66
CA ASN A 93 7.35 7.31 -6.23
C ASN A 93 7.10 6.85 -7.68
N ASN A 94 8.11 6.28 -8.33
CA ASN A 94 8.02 5.84 -9.73
C ASN A 94 7.32 4.48 -9.86
N THR A 95 6.09 4.42 -9.37
CA THR A 95 5.21 3.25 -9.44
C THR A 95 3.75 3.68 -9.48
N ARG A 96 2.91 2.88 -10.09
CA ARG A 96 1.44 3.06 -10.03
C ARG A 96 0.84 2.67 -8.67
N TYR A 97 1.58 1.89 -7.89
CA TYR A 97 1.18 1.45 -6.55
C TYR A 97 1.47 2.53 -5.49
N GLY A 98 1.03 2.30 -4.28
CA GLY A 98 1.23 3.25 -3.18
C GLY A 98 0.59 2.78 -1.88
N LEU A 99 0.81 1.52 -1.48
CA LEU A 99 0.27 1.03 -0.20
C LEU A 99 1.17 1.45 0.96
N ALA A 100 2.43 1.03 0.93
CA ALA A 100 3.36 1.27 2.02
C ALA A 100 4.74 1.67 1.52
N CYS A 101 5.33 2.64 2.20
CA CYS A 101 6.70 3.09 2.02
C CYS A 101 7.35 3.28 3.40
N GLY A 102 8.67 3.37 3.46
CA GLY A 102 9.35 3.67 4.72
C GLY A 102 10.81 3.99 4.55
N LEU A 103 11.37 4.55 5.61
CA LEU A 103 12.76 4.93 5.69
C LEU A 103 13.44 4.23 6.87
N VAL A 104 14.58 3.63 6.61
CA VAL A 104 15.52 3.18 7.66
C VAL A 104 16.69 4.15 7.68
N SER A 105 16.72 5.03 8.66
CA SER A 105 17.73 6.09 8.78
C SER A 105 17.74 6.68 10.19
N PRO A 106 18.88 7.09 10.71
CA PRO A 106 18.95 7.87 11.96
C PRO A 106 18.52 9.34 11.79
N GLN A 107 18.34 9.83 10.56
CA GLN A 107 18.08 11.24 10.25
C GLN A 107 16.57 11.51 10.21
N ARG A 108 16.08 12.20 11.22
CA ARG A 108 14.65 12.57 11.34
C ARG A 108 14.20 13.46 10.20
N GLU A 109 15.01 14.40 9.77
CA GLU A 109 14.72 15.37 8.71
C GLU A 109 14.45 14.67 7.36
N LYS A 110 15.18 13.58 7.08
CA LYS A 110 14.91 12.76 5.88
C LYS A 110 13.57 12.06 5.95
N PHE A 111 13.18 11.61 7.15
CA PHE A 111 11.87 10.99 7.31
C PHE A 111 10.74 12.01 7.18
N ASP A 112 10.87 13.18 7.81
CA ASP A 112 9.86 14.24 7.71
C ASP A 112 9.64 14.68 6.25
N ARG A 113 10.72 14.73 5.47
CA ARG A 113 10.65 14.99 4.05
C ARG A 113 9.97 13.84 3.28
N LEU A 114 10.39 12.58 3.52
CA LEU A 114 9.74 11.42 2.88
C LEU A 114 8.25 11.35 3.20
N LEU A 115 7.85 11.64 4.45
CA LEU A 115 6.45 11.64 4.87
C LEU A 115 5.58 12.61 4.06
N LEU A 116 6.14 13.74 3.64
CA LEU A 116 5.44 14.74 2.84
C LEU A 116 5.43 14.41 1.33
N GLU A 117 6.46 13.76 0.83
CA GLU A 117 6.68 13.57 -0.60
C GLU A 117 6.33 12.15 -1.09
N ALA A 118 6.25 11.16 -0.20
CA ALA A 118 5.91 9.79 -0.60
C ALA A 118 4.46 9.64 -1.04
N ARG A 119 4.26 8.98 -2.18
CA ARG A 119 2.94 8.60 -2.70
C ARG A 119 2.51 7.25 -2.12
N ALA A 120 2.30 7.20 -0.80
CA ALA A 120 1.89 5.99 -0.10
C ALA A 120 0.86 6.30 0.98
N GLY A 121 -0.02 5.35 1.26
CA GLY A 121 -1.01 5.48 2.33
C GLY A 121 -0.43 5.17 3.72
N ILE A 122 0.69 4.46 3.77
CA ILE A 122 1.42 4.12 4.99
C ILE A 122 2.88 4.53 4.79
N VAL A 123 3.42 5.36 5.70
CA VAL A 123 4.83 5.77 5.66
C VAL A 123 5.45 5.52 7.03
N ASN A 124 6.38 4.58 7.11
CA ASN A 124 6.98 4.16 8.37
C ASN A 124 8.44 4.63 8.50
N TRP A 125 8.86 4.94 9.73
CA TRP A 125 10.24 5.27 10.06
C TRP A 125 10.84 4.25 11.03
N ASN A 126 11.94 3.60 10.60
CA ASN A 126 12.65 2.58 11.39
C ASN A 126 11.71 1.48 11.94
N LYS A 127 10.69 1.14 11.17
CA LYS A 127 9.71 0.08 11.46
C LYS A 127 9.48 -0.76 10.20
N PRO A 128 9.03 -2.01 10.36
CA PRO A 128 8.61 -2.82 9.23
C PRO A 128 7.52 -2.12 8.40
N LEU A 129 7.50 -2.39 7.10
CA LEU A 129 6.48 -1.86 6.19
C LEU A 129 5.16 -2.65 6.27
N THR A 130 5.21 -3.85 6.85
CA THR A 130 4.06 -4.73 7.05
C THR A 130 3.37 -4.44 8.38
N GLY A 131 2.06 -4.63 8.39
CA GLY A 131 1.23 -4.37 9.56
C GLY A 131 0.72 -2.93 9.63
N ALA A 132 -0.49 -2.79 10.13
CA ALA A 132 -1.15 -1.51 10.37
C ALA A 132 -1.85 -1.53 11.73
N ALA A 133 -1.88 -0.39 12.41
CA ALA A 133 -2.66 -0.25 13.61
C ALA A 133 -4.16 -0.19 13.26
N SER A 134 -5.00 -0.94 13.96
CA SER A 134 -6.46 -0.89 13.77
C SER A 134 -7.08 0.48 14.11
N THR A 135 -6.35 1.29 14.86
CA THR A 135 -6.72 2.66 15.28
C THR A 135 -6.22 3.74 14.32
N ALA A 136 -5.62 3.36 13.18
CA ALA A 136 -5.12 4.27 12.17
C ALA A 136 -5.80 3.99 10.82
N PRO A 137 -5.78 4.93 9.87
CA PRO A 137 -6.24 4.66 8.51
C PRO A 137 -5.38 3.58 7.87
N PHE A 138 -6.02 2.69 7.09
CA PHE A 138 -5.34 1.69 6.29
C PHE A 138 -5.85 1.75 4.85
N GLY A 139 -4.94 1.94 3.92
CA GLY A 139 -5.25 1.96 2.49
C GLY A 139 -4.13 2.62 1.71
N GLY A 140 -4.11 2.38 0.41
CA GLY A 140 -3.12 2.91 -0.49
C GLY A 140 -3.68 3.97 -1.43
N VAL A 141 -2.79 4.56 -2.20
CA VAL A 141 -3.10 5.44 -3.32
C VAL A 141 -2.80 4.74 -4.64
N GLY A 142 -3.21 5.34 -5.76
CA GLY A 142 -3.01 4.75 -7.08
C GLY A 142 -3.66 3.37 -7.21
N ALA A 143 -2.95 2.42 -7.80
CA ALA A 143 -3.44 1.05 -7.99
C ALA A 143 -3.59 0.25 -6.68
N SER A 144 -3.04 0.74 -5.58
CA SER A 144 -3.16 0.12 -4.24
C SER A 144 -4.33 0.64 -3.43
N GLY A 145 -5.23 1.43 -3.99
CA GLY A 145 -6.33 2.05 -3.25
C GLY A 145 -7.61 2.19 -4.04
N ASN A 146 -8.69 2.42 -3.32
CA ASN A 146 -10.02 2.72 -3.86
C ASN A 146 -10.50 4.13 -3.45
N HIS A 147 -9.59 5.02 -3.12
CA HIS A 147 -9.82 6.38 -2.63
C HIS A 147 -10.48 6.47 -1.25
N ARG A 148 -10.54 5.38 -0.49
CA ARG A 148 -11.11 5.32 0.86
C ARG A 148 -10.21 4.49 1.76
N ALA A 149 -9.66 5.12 2.79
CA ALA A 149 -8.95 4.40 3.83
C ALA A 149 -9.93 3.52 4.62
N SER A 150 -9.51 2.34 5.00
CA SER A 150 -10.24 1.40 5.86
C SER A 150 -9.74 1.44 7.31
N ALA A 151 -9.91 0.39 8.06
CA ALA A 151 -9.64 0.27 9.48
C ALA A 151 -10.44 1.32 10.28
N TRP A 152 -9.80 2.31 10.89
CA TRP A 152 -10.51 3.34 11.66
C TRP A 152 -11.65 4.03 10.89
N TYR A 153 -11.43 4.26 9.58
CA TYR A 153 -12.41 4.93 8.71
C TYR A 153 -13.47 3.99 8.12
N ALA A 154 -13.42 2.69 8.40
CA ALA A 154 -14.37 1.74 7.81
C ALA A 154 -15.84 2.05 8.13
N ALA A 155 -16.12 2.54 9.33
CA ALA A 155 -17.47 2.92 9.74
C ALA A 155 -18.05 4.05 8.89
N ASP A 156 -17.23 5.02 8.49
CA ASP A 156 -17.69 6.21 7.77
C ASP A 156 -18.17 5.89 6.34
N TYR A 157 -17.56 4.92 5.66
CA TYR A 157 -17.97 4.55 4.31
C TYR A 157 -18.95 3.37 4.26
N CYS A 158 -19.22 2.72 5.40
CA CYS A 158 -20.27 1.69 5.50
C CYS A 158 -21.67 2.28 5.63
N ALA A 159 -21.79 3.60 5.80
CA ALA A 159 -23.04 4.31 5.89
C ALA A 159 -23.07 5.51 4.94
N TRP A 160 -24.24 5.84 4.43
CA TRP A 160 -24.42 7.06 3.67
C TRP A 160 -24.74 8.19 4.63
N PRO A 161 -23.97 9.29 4.66
CA PRO A 161 -24.26 10.42 5.51
C PRO A 161 -25.56 11.09 5.07
N MET A 162 -26.49 11.23 6.00
CA MET A 162 -27.80 11.85 5.76
C MET A 162 -27.96 13.05 6.70
N ALA A 163 -28.39 14.17 6.16
CA ALA A 163 -28.75 15.35 6.94
C ALA A 163 -30.27 15.50 6.95
N SER A 164 -30.84 15.84 8.08
CA SER A 164 -32.26 16.24 8.23
C SER A 164 -32.36 17.56 8.97
N LEU A 165 -33.39 18.32 8.65
CA LEU A 165 -33.86 19.46 9.42
C LEU A 165 -35.26 19.11 9.92
N GLU A 166 -35.44 19.11 11.23
CA GLU A 166 -36.64 18.58 11.83
C GLU A 166 -37.29 19.63 12.77
N THR A 167 -38.61 19.68 12.74
CA THR A 167 -39.41 20.40 13.72
C THR A 167 -40.62 19.57 14.11
N ALA A 168 -40.98 19.57 15.39
CA ALA A 168 -42.12 18.80 15.85
C ALA A 168 -43.46 19.43 15.40
N ASP A 169 -43.50 20.74 15.24
CA ASP A 169 -44.72 21.47 14.88
C ASP A 169 -44.59 22.13 13.52
N LEU A 170 -45.64 22.02 12.74
CA LEU A 170 -45.73 22.73 11.48
C LEU A 170 -46.04 24.20 11.74
N SER A 171 -45.12 25.08 11.41
CA SER A 171 -45.29 26.52 11.58
C SER A 171 -44.75 27.27 10.36
N LEU A 172 -45.35 28.41 10.08
CA LEU A 172 -44.81 29.32 9.07
C LEU A 172 -43.50 29.94 9.59
N PRO A 173 -42.50 30.11 8.72
CA PRO A 173 -41.26 30.79 9.09
C PRO A 173 -41.56 32.21 9.58
N GLN A 174 -40.74 32.71 10.50
CA GLN A 174 -40.92 34.06 11.06
C GLN A 174 -40.86 35.17 9.99
N SER A 175 -40.09 34.94 8.94
CA SER A 175 -40.10 35.81 7.75
C SER A 175 -40.34 34.96 6.51
N LEU A 176 -41.24 35.37 5.67
CA LEU A 176 -41.46 34.76 4.36
C LEU A 176 -40.44 35.30 3.34
N SER A 177 -40.16 34.50 2.35
CA SER A 177 -39.30 34.93 1.24
C SER A 177 -39.87 36.16 0.52
N PRO A 178 -39.03 37.03 -0.05
CA PRO A 178 -39.48 38.18 -0.83
C PRO A 178 -40.51 37.74 -1.89
N GLY A 179 -41.61 38.47 -1.98
CA GLY A 179 -42.73 38.18 -2.88
C GLY A 179 -43.83 37.28 -2.30
N LEU A 180 -43.64 36.69 -1.11
CA LEU A 180 -44.64 35.87 -0.42
C LEU A 180 -45.26 36.57 0.79
N SER A 181 -44.87 37.79 1.11
CA SER A 181 -45.35 38.56 2.28
C SER A 181 -46.85 38.78 2.31
N HIS A 182 -47.50 38.88 1.14
CA HIS A 182 -48.94 39.03 0.99
C HIS A 182 -49.73 37.83 1.52
N LEU A 183 -49.16 36.63 1.57
CA LEU A 183 -49.81 35.44 2.08
C LEU A 183 -50.02 35.46 3.60
N ARG A 184 -49.41 36.39 4.34
CA ARG A 184 -49.66 36.58 5.76
C ARG A 184 -50.88 37.45 6.07
N GLU A 185 -51.30 38.28 5.12
CA GLU A 185 -52.38 39.24 5.28
C GLU A 185 -53.77 38.60 5.03
N GLU A 186 -53.82 37.38 4.45
CA GLU A 186 -55.06 36.70 4.13
C GLU A 186 -55.50 35.62 5.15
N GLN A 187 -54.94 35.57 6.36
CA GLN A 187 -55.46 34.70 7.41
C GLN A 187 -56.53 35.45 8.20
N PRO A 188 -57.81 34.93 8.23
CA PRO A 188 -58.93 35.54 8.96
C PRO A 188 -58.77 35.51 10.47
#